data_bc1abf73d29f2380f40a9cf72e4fe1bb
#
_entry.id   bc1abf73d29f2380f40a9cf72e4fe1bb
#
_cell.length_a   1.000
_cell.length_b   1.000
_cell.length_c   1.000
_cell.angle_alpha   90.00
_cell.angle_beta   90.00
_cell.angle_gamma   90.00
#
_symmetry.space_group_name_H-M   'P 1'
#
loop_
_entity.id
_entity.type
_entity.pdbx_description
1 polymer ?
#
loop_
_entity_poly.entity_id
_entity_poly.type
_entity_poly.pdbx_seq_one_letter_code
_entity_poly.pdbx_strand_id
1 'polypeptide(L)' 'MEDIPATLTELAGQIERELRRGGHRHCAIYENELQRLWPLDQKDREARIGQFAKEHGFRLRFYKKGLCAIFDKRPAAL' A
#
# COMPACT_ATOMS: atom_id res chain seq x y z
N MET A 1 1.19 -4.83 -21.18
CA MET A 1 2.28 -5.08 -20.22
C MET A 1 1.92 -4.54 -18.87
N GLU A 2 2.10 -5.34 -17.88
CA GLU A 2 1.74 -4.96 -16.53
C GLU A 2 2.78 -4.05 -15.92
N ASP A 3 2.32 -2.92 -15.38
CA ASP A 3 3.22 -2.01 -14.68
C ASP A 3 3.31 -2.43 -13.23
N ILE A 4 4.38 -3.13 -12.89
CA ILE A 4 4.61 -3.50 -11.51
C ILE A 4 5.43 -2.38 -10.88
N PRO A 5 4.93 -1.81 -9.78
CA PRO A 5 5.65 -0.70 -9.16
C PRO A 5 7.05 -1.11 -8.72
N ALA A 6 8.03 -0.31 -9.09
CA ALA A 6 9.41 -0.53 -8.70
C ALA A 6 9.87 0.47 -7.65
N THR A 7 9.08 1.50 -7.38
CA THR A 7 9.39 2.51 -6.37
C THR A 7 8.17 2.79 -5.50
N LEU A 8 8.42 3.40 -4.35
CA LEU A 8 7.34 3.79 -3.44
C LEU A 8 6.39 4.78 -4.10
N THR A 9 6.93 5.70 -4.90
CA THR A 9 6.09 6.68 -5.59
C THR A 9 5.17 6.01 -6.59
N GLU A 10 5.69 5.03 -7.32
CA GLU A 10 4.86 4.29 -8.26
C GLU A 10 3.77 3.49 -7.57
N LEU A 11 4.11 2.87 -6.44
CA LEU A 11 3.10 2.15 -5.68
C LEU A 11 2.03 3.09 -5.16
N ALA A 12 2.42 4.26 -4.65
CA ALA A 12 1.46 5.24 -4.18
C ALA A 12 0.51 5.66 -5.30
N GLY A 13 1.04 5.86 -6.50
CA GLY A 13 0.22 6.20 -7.67
C GLY A 13 -0.78 5.11 -8.01
N GLN A 14 -0.35 3.86 -7.93
CA GLN A 14 -1.22 2.73 -8.19
C GLN A 14 -2.35 2.65 -7.17
N ILE A 15 -2.02 2.82 -5.89
CA ILE A 15 -3.02 2.79 -4.82
C ILE A 15 -4.02 3.93 -5.02
N GLU A 16 -3.52 5.12 -5.32
CA GLU A 16 -4.39 6.27 -5.53
C GLU A 16 -5.37 6.05 -6.67
N ARG A 17 -4.89 5.48 -7.78
CA ARG A 17 -5.77 5.17 -8.92
C ARG A 17 -6.85 4.18 -8.53
N GLU A 18 -6.50 3.16 -7.78
CA GLU A 18 -7.47 2.16 -7.34
C GLU A 18 -8.50 2.75 -6.40
N LEU A 19 -8.07 3.62 -5.50
CA LEU A 19 -9.00 4.24 -4.55
C LEU A 19 -9.92 5.27 -5.22
N ARG A 20 -9.51 5.81 -6.37
CA ARG A 20 -10.33 6.75 -7.12
C ARG A 20 -11.40 6.09 -7.97
N ARG A 21 -11.23 4.81 -8.27
CA ARG A 21 -12.23 4.09 -9.04
C ARG A 21 -13.52 4.03 -8.24
N GLY A 22 -14.62 4.31 -8.91
CA GLY A 22 -15.90 4.33 -8.24
C GLY A 22 -16.20 3.01 -7.55
N GLY A 23 -16.65 3.09 -6.31
CA GLY A 23 -17.04 1.91 -5.56
C GLY A 23 -15.95 1.24 -4.76
N HIS A 24 -14.69 1.54 -5.01
CA HIS A 24 -13.59 0.93 -4.26
C HIS A 24 -13.17 1.82 -3.12
N ARG A 25 -13.22 1.29 -1.91
CA ARG A 25 -12.82 2.04 -0.72
C ARG A 25 -11.47 1.61 -0.18
N HIS A 26 -10.93 0.54 -0.70
CA HIS A 26 -9.64 0.03 -0.26
C HIS A 26 -8.92 -0.62 -1.44
N CYS A 27 -7.61 -0.77 -1.28
CA CYS A 27 -6.76 -1.35 -2.29
C CYS A 27 -5.86 -2.39 -1.63
N ALA A 28 -5.90 -3.61 -2.12
CA ALA A 28 -5.05 -4.68 -1.60
C ALA A 28 -3.81 -4.81 -2.47
N ILE A 29 -2.65 -4.80 -1.84
CA ILE A 29 -1.37 -5.06 -2.51
C ILE A 29 -0.85 -6.38 -1.98
N TYR A 30 -0.68 -7.34 -2.86
CA TYR A 30 -0.31 -8.68 -2.45
C TYR A 30 1.19 -8.83 -2.22
N GLU A 31 1.55 -9.89 -1.52
CA GLU A 31 2.91 -10.09 -1.05
C GLU A 31 3.96 -10.07 -2.17
N ASN A 32 3.65 -10.64 -3.31
CA ASN A 32 4.60 -10.65 -4.42
C ASN A 32 4.99 -9.24 -4.90
N GLU A 33 4.10 -8.28 -4.73
CA GLU A 33 4.42 -6.88 -5.03
C GLU A 33 5.08 -6.20 -3.85
N LEU A 34 4.61 -6.51 -2.63
CA LEU A 34 5.18 -5.91 -1.43
C LEU A 34 6.67 -6.23 -1.29
N GLN A 35 7.06 -7.45 -1.62
CA GLN A 35 8.46 -7.88 -1.50
C GLN A 35 9.42 -7.05 -2.31
N ARG A 36 8.96 -6.42 -3.35
CA ARG A 36 9.83 -5.60 -4.20
C ARG A 36 10.29 -4.34 -3.49
N LEU A 37 9.47 -3.84 -2.58
CA LEU A 37 9.76 -2.59 -1.87
C LEU A 37 10.12 -2.83 -0.42
N TRP A 38 9.58 -3.88 0.16
CA TRP A 38 9.86 -4.26 1.55
C TRP A 38 10.18 -5.74 1.58
N PRO A 39 11.47 -6.12 1.61
CA PRO A 39 11.84 -7.54 1.65
C PRO A 39 11.20 -8.27 2.83
N LEU A 40 10.91 -9.56 2.64
CA LEU A 40 10.22 -10.35 3.65
C LEU A 40 10.94 -10.38 4.99
N ASP A 41 12.27 -10.32 4.98
CA ASP A 41 13.06 -10.38 6.19
C ASP A 41 13.33 -9.01 6.81
N GLN A 42 12.77 -7.96 6.24
CA GLN A 42 12.98 -6.61 6.77
C GLN A 42 12.32 -6.47 8.14
N LYS A 43 13.07 -5.93 9.09
CA LYS A 43 12.52 -5.64 10.41
C LYS A 43 11.56 -4.46 10.35
N ASP A 44 10.58 -4.47 11.24
CA ASP A 44 9.58 -3.41 11.34
C ASP A 44 8.84 -3.18 10.02
N ARG A 45 8.60 -4.25 9.29
CA ARG A 45 8.02 -4.18 7.96
C ARG A 45 6.63 -3.54 8.01
N GLU A 46 5.80 -3.95 8.94
CA GLU A 46 4.47 -3.38 9.09
C GLU A 46 4.53 -1.88 9.40
N ALA A 47 5.43 -1.49 10.30
CA ALA A 47 5.59 -0.08 10.66
C ALA A 47 6.06 0.74 9.46
N ARG A 48 6.95 0.18 8.65
CA ARG A 48 7.45 0.87 7.47
C ARG A 48 6.38 1.03 6.40
N ILE A 49 5.57 0.00 6.21
CA ILE A 49 4.45 0.07 5.26
C ILE A 49 3.42 1.08 5.75
N GLY A 50 3.14 1.09 7.05
CA GLY A 50 2.25 2.07 7.63
C GLY A 50 2.75 3.50 7.48
N GLN A 51 4.05 3.69 7.63
CA GLN A 51 4.66 5.01 7.46
C GLN A 51 4.53 5.48 6.00
N PHE A 52 4.77 4.56 5.05
CA PHE A 52 4.55 4.86 3.64
C PHE A 52 3.11 5.32 3.40
N ALA A 53 2.15 4.60 3.95
CA ALA A 53 0.74 4.96 3.77
C ALA A 53 0.49 6.36 4.29
N LYS A 54 0.97 6.66 5.49
CA LYS A 54 0.77 7.96 6.11
C LYS A 54 1.38 9.09 5.29
N GLU A 55 2.58 8.86 4.75
CA GLU A 55 3.27 9.87 3.96
C GLU A 55 2.55 10.20 2.66
N HIS A 56 1.78 9.27 2.15
CA HIS A 56 1.05 9.47 0.89
C HIS A 56 -0.45 9.70 1.08
N GLY A 57 -0.88 9.95 2.31
CA GLY A 57 -2.27 10.27 2.58
C GLY A 57 -3.20 9.06 2.63
N PHE A 58 -2.63 7.90 2.83
CA PHE A 58 -3.40 6.65 2.97
C PHE A 58 -3.35 6.16 4.40
N ARG A 59 -4.06 5.07 4.66
CA ARG A 59 -4.03 4.37 5.92
C ARG A 59 -3.82 2.88 5.65
N LEU A 60 -2.92 2.25 6.41
CA LEU A 60 -2.75 0.81 6.35
C LEU A 60 -3.87 0.19 7.17
N ARG A 61 -4.87 -0.34 6.49
CA ARG A 61 -6.05 -0.89 7.12
C ARG A 61 -5.82 -2.30 7.65
N PHE A 62 -5.04 -3.08 6.91
CA PHE A 62 -4.80 -4.47 7.25
C PHE A 62 -3.42 -4.86 6.71
N TYR A 63 -2.72 -5.67 7.45
CA TYR A 63 -1.44 -6.21 6.99
C TYR A 63 -1.27 -7.62 7.51
N LYS A 64 -0.90 -8.52 6.63
CA LYS A 64 -0.49 -9.86 7.03
C LYS A 64 0.71 -10.27 6.20
N LYS A 65 1.84 -10.54 6.88
CA LYS A 65 3.05 -10.97 6.23
C LYS A 65 2.80 -12.24 5.43
N GLY A 66 3.28 -12.27 4.20
CA GLY A 66 3.09 -13.41 3.31
C GLY A 66 1.77 -13.39 2.56
N LEU A 67 0.89 -12.46 2.85
CA LEU A 67 -0.42 -12.38 2.20
C LEU A 67 -0.62 -11.06 1.46
N CYS A 68 -0.89 -9.99 2.20
CA CYS A 68 -1.17 -8.70 1.57
C CYS A 68 -1.17 -7.57 2.58
N ALA A 69 -1.19 -6.36 2.04
CA ALA A 69 -1.46 -5.14 2.81
C ALA A 69 -2.65 -4.47 2.15
N ILE A 70 -3.59 -3.99 2.95
CA ILE A 70 -4.77 -3.31 2.43
C ILE A 70 -4.70 -1.85 2.87
N PHE A 71 -4.78 -0.97 1.88
CA PHE A 71 -4.74 0.47 2.11
C PHE A 71 -6.11 1.08 1.86
N ASP A 72 -6.46 2.10 2.62
CA ASP A 72 -7.63 2.88 2.29
C ASP A 72 -7.28 4.36 2.39
N LYS A 73 -8.20 5.20 1.94
CA LYS A 73 -7.98 6.62 1.96
C LYS A 73 -8.08 7.12 3.39
N ARG A 74 -7.11 7.91 3.80
CA ARG A 74 -7.13 8.49 5.13
C ARG A 74 -8.33 9.41 5.27
N PRO A 75 -9.11 9.29 6.36
CA PRO A 75 -10.24 10.20 6.57
C PRO A 75 -9.76 11.63 6.64
N ALA A 76 -10.55 12.53 6.09
CA ALA A 76 -10.25 13.95 6.20
C ALA A 76 -10.24 14.34 7.67
N ALA A 77 -9.22 15.10 8.06
CA ALA A 77 -9.16 15.61 9.42
C ALA A 77 -10.26 16.66 9.60
N LEU A 78 -10.94 16.56 10.69
CA LEU A 78 -11.98 17.54 11.04
C LEU A 78 -11.41 18.59 11.95
#